data_1ffe3d19006df76cbf24dce1d3f586f2
#
_entry.id   1ffe3d19006df76cbf24dce1d3f586f2
#
_cell.length_a   1.000
_cell.length_b   1.000
_cell.length_c   1.000
_cell.angle_alpha   90.00
_cell.angle_beta   90.00
_cell.angle_gamma   90.00
#
_symmetry.space_group_name_H-M   'P 1'
#
loop_
_entity.id
_entity.type
_entity.pdbx_description
1 polymer ?
#
loop_
_entity_poly.entity_id
_entity_poly.type
_entity_poly.pdbx_seq_one_letter_code
_entity_poly.pdbx_strand_id
1 'polypeptide(L)'
;MYELKLLAPQDSVESLSDVLEALEALSVSVEDVDAHTPAEQALFGEPDMPAPQAGWTRSRVSALFGSKALAEEVAAQLPDMDLFDGASVQSITALEDQDWVRLTQSQFTPVEITPSFWIVPTWHEPPAQAQVFLRLDPGLAFGTGTHPTTRMCLRWIADRTHADQRVLDYGCGSGILAMAAAKFGSTTIDAVDIDPAAVEASNANAQLNHVVLRTGLPDIATGQYDVVLANILATPLKLLAPLLCGHLSAGASLILAGILSRQVDELQVAYAPYVDLVVLDEEDGWVLMGAVQKVA
;
A
#
# COMPACT_ATOMS: atom_id res chain seq x y z
N MET A 1 -12.87 11.73 24.16
CA MET A 1 -13.22 12.58 23.00
C MET A 1 -14.70 12.39 22.68
N TYR A 2 -15.30 13.35 21.96
CA TYR A 2 -16.71 13.28 21.57
C TYR A 2 -16.84 13.50 20.07
N GLU A 3 -17.62 12.68 19.42
CA GLU A 3 -17.89 12.75 17.98
C GLU A 3 -19.27 13.37 17.75
N LEU A 4 -19.30 14.48 17.01
CA LEU A 4 -20.51 15.12 16.48
C LEU A 4 -20.70 14.64 15.04
N LYS A 5 -21.80 13.95 14.77
CA LYS A 5 -22.19 13.51 13.43
C LYS A 5 -23.27 14.38 12.85
N LEU A 6 -23.04 14.86 11.63
CA LEU A 6 -23.98 15.65 10.85
C LEU A 6 -24.30 14.91 9.55
N LEU A 7 -25.49 15.12 9.03
CA LEU A 7 -25.87 14.82 7.67
C LEU A 7 -25.91 16.14 6.90
N ALA A 8 -25.22 16.23 5.77
CA ALA A 8 -25.13 17.46 4.98
C ALA A 8 -25.33 17.17 3.49
N PRO A 9 -26.01 18.06 2.74
CA PRO A 9 -26.04 18.02 1.30
C PRO A 9 -24.67 18.46 0.73
N GLN A 10 -24.39 18.06 -0.50
CA GLN A 10 -23.11 18.32 -1.18
C GLN A 10 -22.62 19.77 -1.07
N ASP A 11 -23.54 20.72 -1.29
CA ASP A 11 -23.21 22.16 -1.38
C ASP A 11 -22.82 22.77 -0.01
N SER A 12 -23.11 22.11 1.10
CA SER A 12 -22.82 22.61 2.45
C SER A 12 -21.57 21.96 3.08
N VAL A 13 -21.04 20.87 2.51
CA VAL A 13 -20.00 20.03 3.15
C VAL A 13 -18.73 20.81 3.42
N GLU A 14 -18.21 21.55 2.42
CA GLU A 14 -16.96 22.31 2.54
C GLU A 14 -17.10 23.41 3.60
N SER A 15 -18.16 24.21 3.49
CA SER A 15 -18.41 25.31 4.45
C SER A 15 -18.65 24.81 5.87
N LEU A 16 -19.34 23.67 6.03
CA LEU A 16 -19.53 23.05 7.34
C LEU A 16 -18.21 22.54 7.92
N SER A 17 -17.37 21.94 7.10
CA SER A 17 -16.04 21.46 7.52
C SER A 17 -15.18 22.62 8.03
N ASP A 18 -15.11 23.71 7.28
CA ASP A 18 -14.35 24.91 7.64
C ASP A 18 -14.85 25.54 8.96
N VAL A 19 -16.17 25.61 9.14
CA VAL A 19 -16.77 26.14 10.37
C VAL A 19 -16.50 25.22 11.56
N LEU A 20 -16.62 23.91 11.40
CA LEU A 20 -16.32 22.95 12.47
C LEU A 20 -14.85 23.05 12.93
N GLU A 21 -13.92 23.19 11.99
CA GLU A 21 -12.51 23.45 12.30
C GLU A 21 -12.31 24.79 13.03
N ALA A 22 -12.97 25.85 12.57
CA ALA A 22 -12.93 27.16 13.24
C ALA A 22 -13.54 27.15 14.64
N LEU A 23 -14.48 26.22 14.92
CA LEU A 23 -15.09 25.98 16.23
C LEU A 23 -14.34 24.93 17.06
N GLU A 24 -13.04 24.80 16.84
CA GLU A 24 -12.11 23.99 17.62
C GLU A 24 -12.34 22.46 17.49
N ALA A 25 -12.89 21.98 16.37
CA ALA A 25 -12.87 20.56 16.08
C ALA A 25 -11.42 20.06 15.93
N LEU A 26 -11.08 18.97 16.59
CA LEU A 26 -9.75 18.34 16.54
C LEU A 26 -9.51 17.64 15.19
N SER A 27 -10.57 17.23 14.54
CA SER A 27 -10.57 16.58 13.23
C SER A 27 -11.96 16.65 12.64
N VAL A 28 -12.04 16.82 11.31
CA VAL A 28 -13.29 16.69 10.54
C VAL A 28 -13.08 15.66 9.45
N SER A 29 -14.01 14.72 9.32
CA SER A 29 -14.02 13.72 8.25
C SER A 29 -15.37 13.73 7.53
N VAL A 30 -15.33 13.40 6.23
CA VAL A 30 -16.50 13.36 5.36
C VAL A 30 -16.60 11.98 4.72
N GLU A 31 -17.76 11.36 4.80
CA GLU A 31 -18.04 10.03 4.28
C GLU A 31 -19.32 10.03 3.44
N ASP A 32 -19.40 9.13 2.45
CA ASP A 32 -20.64 8.86 1.75
C ASP A 32 -21.67 8.19 2.69
N VAL A 33 -22.84 8.78 2.82
CA VAL A 33 -23.95 8.16 3.59
C VAL A 33 -24.45 6.89 2.93
N ASP A 34 -24.33 6.82 1.61
CA ASP A 34 -24.80 5.72 0.79
C ASP A 34 -23.72 4.65 0.53
N ALA A 35 -22.54 4.76 1.16
CA ALA A 35 -21.49 3.75 1.12
C ALA A 35 -22.02 2.35 1.48
N HIS A 36 -21.60 1.33 0.73
CA HIS A 36 -22.07 -0.05 0.82
C HIS A 36 -23.55 -0.29 0.45
N THR A 37 -24.18 0.68 -0.21
CA THR A 37 -25.53 0.54 -0.76
C THR A 37 -25.49 0.55 -2.31
N PRO A 38 -26.58 0.16 -3.00
CA PRO A 38 -26.64 0.30 -4.46
C PRO A 38 -26.56 1.75 -4.98
N ALA A 39 -26.65 2.74 -4.10
CA ALA A 39 -26.54 4.17 -4.41
C ALA A 39 -25.15 4.75 -4.14
N GLU A 40 -24.18 3.92 -3.73
CA GLU A 40 -22.77 4.32 -3.51
C GLU A 40 -22.18 4.98 -4.76
N GLN A 41 -21.53 6.13 -4.56
CA GLN A 41 -20.88 6.90 -5.61
C GLN A 41 -19.39 7.06 -5.32
N ALA A 42 -18.52 6.54 -6.21
CA ALA A 42 -17.09 6.74 -6.10
C ALA A 42 -16.72 8.19 -6.45
N LEU A 43 -16.01 8.89 -5.56
CA LEU A 43 -15.45 10.24 -5.82
C LEU A 43 -14.19 10.21 -6.69
N PHE A 44 -13.44 9.11 -6.65
CA PHE A 44 -12.21 8.95 -7.40
C PHE A 44 -12.43 7.93 -8.51
N GLY A 45 -12.33 8.39 -9.77
CA GLY A 45 -12.42 7.50 -10.93
C GLY A 45 -11.12 6.70 -11.09
N GLU A 46 -11.25 5.40 -11.34
CA GLU A 46 -10.15 4.64 -11.94
C GLU A 46 -9.92 5.14 -13.38
N PRO A 47 -8.71 4.97 -13.95
CA PRO A 47 -8.47 5.27 -15.35
C PRO A 47 -9.53 4.55 -16.22
N ASP A 48 -10.24 5.33 -17.07
CA ASP A 48 -11.35 4.91 -17.94
C ASP A 48 -12.77 4.94 -17.31
N MET A 49 -12.95 5.47 -16.10
CA MET A 49 -14.28 5.79 -15.57
C MET A 49 -14.75 7.21 -15.98
N PRO A 50 -16.08 7.47 -16.01
CA PRO A 50 -16.60 8.83 -16.18
C PRO A 50 -15.99 9.80 -15.17
N ALA A 51 -15.82 11.07 -15.57
CA ALA A 51 -15.26 12.10 -14.70
C ALA A 51 -15.97 12.10 -13.32
N PRO A 52 -15.20 12.11 -12.21
CA PRO A 52 -15.77 12.08 -10.87
C PRO A 52 -16.70 13.27 -10.65
N GLN A 53 -17.79 13.05 -9.92
CA GLN A 53 -18.67 14.12 -9.49
C GLN A 53 -17.95 14.97 -8.43
N ALA A 54 -18.35 16.25 -8.30
CA ALA A 54 -17.72 17.20 -7.38
C ALA A 54 -17.96 16.88 -5.87
N GLY A 55 -18.68 15.81 -5.55
CA GLY A 55 -18.97 15.37 -4.17
C GLY A 55 -20.15 14.40 -4.12
N TRP A 56 -20.38 13.82 -2.96
CA TRP A 56 -21.56 12.96 -2.71
C TRP A 56 -22.82 13.80 -2.51
N THR A 57 -23.94 13.37 -3.06
CA THR A 57 -25.23 14.04 -2.92
C THR A 57 -25.63 14.25 -1.46
N ARG A 58 -25.26 13.29 -0.60
CA ARG A 58 -25.44 13.33 0.85
C ARG A 58 -24.18 12.83 1.53
N SER A 59 -23.66 13.64 2.44
CA SER A 59 -22.45 13.30 3.18
C SER A 59 -22.71 13.21 4.67
N ARG A 60 -22.03 12.29 5.33
CA ARG A 60 -21.88 12.29 6.78
C ARG A 60 -20.61 13.08 7.11
N VAL A 61 -20.77 14.17 7.84
CA VAL A 61 -19.67 14.94 8.38
C VAL A 61 -19.50 14.58 9.85
N SER A 62 -18.34 14.05 10.22
CA SER A 62 -18.00 13.68 11.59
C SER A 62 -16.90 14.60 12.11
N ALA A 63 -17.18 15.30 13.20
CA ALA A 63 -16.24 16.22 13.85
C ALA A 63 -15.90 15.73 15.26
N LEU A 64 -14.61 15.72 15.62
CA LEU A 64 -14.12 15.31 16.94
C LEU A 64 -13.88 16.52 17.82
N PHE A 65 -14.35 16.45 19.08
CA PHE A 65 -14.16 17.48 20.08
C PHE A 65 -13.52 16.94 21.35
N GLY A 66 -12.77 17.76 22.04
CA GLY A 66 -12.09 17.39 23.28
C GLY A 66 -13.03 17.16 24.47
N SER A 67 -14.22 17.80 24.46
CA SER A 67 -15.20 17.68 25.53
C SER A 67 -16.64 17.60 25.03
N LYS A 68 -17.52 17.01 25.84
CA LYS A 68 -18.96 16.93 25.55
C LYS A 68 -19.61 18.33 25.49
N ALA A 69 -19.21 19.19 26.40
CA ALA A 69 -19.77 20.54 26.48
C ALA A 69 -19.50 21.33 25.18
N LEU A 70 -18.28 21.26 24.65
CA LEU A 70 -17.93 21.92 23.39
C LEU A 70 -18.69 21.34 22.20
N ALA A 71 -18.83 20.00 22.11
CA ALA A 71 -19.58 19.34 21.04
C ALA A 71 -21.09 19.72 21.08
N GLU A 72 -21.67 19.83 22.28
CA GLU A 72 -23.08 20.24 22.48
C GLU A 72 -23.26 21.73 22.17
N GLU A 73 -22.32 22.59 22.55
CA GLU A 73 -22.35 24.01 22.24
C GLU A 73 -22.28 24.26 20.73
N VAL A 74 -21.34 23.62 20.05
CA VAL A 74 -21.20 23.70 18.57
C VAL A 74 -22.47 23.18 17.89
N ALA A 75 -22.99 22.04 18.29
CA ALA A 75 -24.22 21.49 17.73
C ALA A 75 -25.43 22.38 17.90
N ALA A 76 -25.48 23.16 18.99
CA ALA A 76 -26.57 24.12 19.25
C ALA A 76 -26.43 25.40 18.40
N GLN A 77 -25.21 25.81 18.03
CA GLN A 77 -24.96 27.01 17.23
C GLN A 77 -25.17 26.79 15.72
N LEU A 78 -24.91 25.58 15.22
CA LEU A 78 -24.99 25.27 13.78
C LEU A 78 -26.35 25.60 13.13
N PRO A 79 -27.52 25.28 13.72
CA PRO A 79 -28.84 25.55 13.12
C PRO A 79 -29.12 27.03 12.85
N ASP A 80 -28.45 27.93 13.56
CA ASP A 80 -28.62 29.40 13.42
C ASP A 80 -27.78 29.99 12.29
N MET A 81 -26.97 29.14 11.60
CA MET A 81 -26.10 29.56 10.50
C MET A 81 -26.73 29.26 9.13
N ASP A 82 -26.67 30.18 8.19
CA ASP A 82 -27.23 30.03 6.83
C ASP A 82 -26.65 28.80 6.10
N LEU A 83 -25.39 28.42 6.40
CA LEU A 83 -24.71 27.25 5.80
C LEU A 83 -25.27 25.89 6.28
N PHE A 84 -26.13 25.89 7.30
CA PHE A 84 -26.73 24.67 7.85
C PHE A 84 -28.04 24.27 7.12
N ASP A 85 -28.46 25.03 6.09
CA ASP A 85 -29.65 24.71 5.32
C ASP A 85 -29.53 23.33 4.65
N GLY A 86 -30.54 22.47 4.89
CA GLY A 86 -30.54 21.08 4.43
C GLY A 86 -29.62 20.13 5.23
N ALA A 87 -28.84 20.63 6.19
CA ALA A 87 -28.05 19.79 7.10
C ALA A 87 -28.83 19.44 8.38
N SER A 88 -28.37 18.44 9.10
CA SER A 88 -28.95 18.04 10.39
C SER A 88 -27.94 17.38 11.31
N VAL A 89 -28.06 17.68 12.61
CA VAL A 89 -27.34 16.96 13.66
C VAL A 89 -27.92 15.57 13.82
N GLN A 90 -27.09 14.54 13.71
CA GLN A 90 -27.51 13.15 13.86
C GLN A 90 -27.29 12.63 15.29
N SER A 91 -26.07 12.84 15.81
CA SER A 91 -25.72 12.38 17.15
C SER A 91 -24.50 13.09 17.70
N ILE A 92 -24.40 13.11 19.04
CA ILE A 92 -23.16 13.36 19.76
C ILE A 92 -22.85 12.11 20.56
N THR A 93 -21.74 11.47 20.28
CA THR A 93 -21.37 10.19 20.89
C THR A 93 -20.05 10.32 21.62
N ALA A 94 -19.98 9.85 22.86
CA ALA A 94 -18.70 9.70 23.53
C ALA A 94 -17.88 8.62 22.78
N LEU A 95 -16.73 8.99 22.28
CA LEU A 95 -15.73 8.01 21.89
C LEU A 95 -15.03 7.60 23.16
N GLU A 96 -15.26 6.36 23.59
CA GLU A 96 -14.42 5.75 24.62
C GLU A 96 -12.96 5.87 24.18
N ASP A 97 -12.05 6.02 25.14
CA ASP A 97 -10.61 5.89 24.89
C ASP A 97 -10.36 4.43 24.45
N GLN A 98 -10.74 4.13 23.22
CA GLN A 98 -10.37 2.88 22.60
C GLN A 98 -8.87 2.97 22.33
N ASP A 99 -8.14 1.99 22.79
CA ASP A 99 -6.76 1.77 22.40
C ASP A 99 -6.74 1.46 20.89
N TRP A 100 -6.77 2.54 20.08
CA TRP A 100 -6.74 2.49 18.61
C TRP A 100 -5.54 1.69 18.12
N VAL A 101 -4.44 1.73 18.86
CA VAL A 101 -3.24 0.94 18.59
C VAL A 101 -3.61 -0.54 18.68
N ARG A 102 -4.24 -0.95 19.77
CA ARG A 102 -4.63 -2.35 19.98
C ARG A 102 -5.72 -2.79 19.00
N LEU A 103 -6.66 -1.92 18.68
CA LEU A 103 -7.74 -2.21 17.71
C LEU A 103 -7.16 -2.40 16.32
N THR A 104 -6.28 -1.49 15.88
CA THR A 104 -5.56 -1.59 14.61
C THR A 104 -4.68 -2.85 14.59
N GLN A 105 -3.93 -3.10 15.66
CA GLN A 105 -3.10 -4.31 15.79
C GLN A 105 -3.92 -5.60 15.67
N SER A 106 -5.14 -5.64 16.22
CA SER A 106 -5.99 -6.83 16.15
C SER A 106 -6.49 -7.17 14.73
N GLN A 107 -6.49 -6.21 13.82
CA GLN A 107 -6.89 -6.40 12.42
C GLN A 107 -5.79 -7.04 11.56
N PHE A 108 -4.52 -6.95 11.99
CA PHE A 108 -3.40 -7.48 11.24
C PHE A 108 -2.87 -8.75 11.89
N THR A 109 -3.18 -9.87 11.28
CA THR A 109 -2.70 -11.21 11.69
C THR A 109 -1.49 -11.64 10.87
N PRO A 110 -0.68 -12.62 11.34
CA PRO A 110 0.38 -13.20 10.55
C PRO A 110 -0.13 -13.71 9.18
N VAL A 111 0.61 -13.39 8.11
CA VAL A 111 0.26 -13.75 6.74
C VAL A 111 1.11 -14.92 6.29
N GLU A 112 0.46 -16.02 5.90
CA GLU A 112 1.12 -17.17 5.30
C GLU A 112 1.48 -16.89 3.85
N ILE A 113 2.76 -16.99 3.51
CA ILE A 113 3.26 -16.94 2.12
C ILE A 113 3.45 -18.35 1.57
N THR A 114 4.11 -19.20 2.35
CA THR A 114 4.17 -20.65 2.18
C THR A 114 4.03 -21.30 3.56
N PRO A 115 3.80 -22.63 3.68
CA PRO A 115 3.69 -23.28 4.99
C PRO A 115 4.87 -23.02 5.94
N SER A 116 6.06 -22.74 5.38
CA SER A 116 7.28 -22.49 6.15
C SER A 116 7.72 -21.02 6.18
N PHE A 117 7.10 -20.13 5.37
CA PHE A 117 7.47 -18.71 5.27
C PHE A 117 6.28 -17.79 5.58
N TRP A 118 6.46 -16.86 6.52
CA TRP A 118 5.42 -15.99 7.06
C TRP A 118 5.85 -14.55 7.17
N ILE A 119 4.89 -13.63 7.00
CA ILE A 119 5.03 -12.22 7.41
C ILE A 119 4.32 -12.07 8.75
N VAL A 120 5.01 -11.54 9.74
CA VAL A 120 4.53 -11.52 11.13
C VAL A 120 4.65 -10.11 11.69
N PRO A 121 3.55 -9.43 12.05
CA PRO A 121 3.60 -8.18 12.77
C PRO A 121 4.40 -8.29 14.09
N THR A 122 5.01 -7.20 14.55
CA THR A 122 5.90 -7.23 15.74
C THR A 122 5.19 -7.64 17.01
N TRP A 123 3.88 -7.42 17.11
CA TRP A 123 3.03 -7.77 18.25
C TRP A 123 2.49 -9.21 18.23
N HIS A 124 2.84 -10.00 17.23
CA HIS A 124 2.49 -11.42 17.17
C HIS A 124 3.70 -12.33 17.31
N GLU A 125 3.51 -13.50 17.91
CA GLU A 125 4.50 -14.56 17.85
C GLU A 125 4.44 -15.28 16.50
N PRO A 126 5.59 -15.68 15.93
CA PRO A 126 5.59 -16.47 14.71
C PRO A 126 4.84 -17.80 14.91
N PRO A 127 4.03 -18.24 13.93
CA PRO A 127 3.41 -19.56 13.96
C PRO A 127 4.46 -20.67 14.12
N ALA A 128 4.10 -21.75 14.83
CA ALA A 128 5.04 -22.83 15.14
C ALA A 128 5.66 -23.51 13.91
N GLN A 129 4.96 -23.50 12.76
CA GLN A 129 5.42 -24.01 11.48
C GLN A 129 6.33 -23.05 10.69
N ALA A 130 6.42 -21.77 11.10
CA ALA A 130 7.25 -20.79 10.43
C ALA A 130 8.74 -21.09 10.63
N GLN A 131 9.42 -21.54 9.59
CA GLN A 131 10.88 -21.72 9.59
C GLN A 131 11.60 -20.42 9.21
N VAL A 132 10.99 -19.65 8.30
CA VAL A 132 11.43 -18.32 7.88
C VAL A 132 10.29 -17.33 8.16
N PHE A 133 10.61 -16.18 8.70
CA PHE A 133 9.62 -15.10 8.83
C PHE A 133 10.28 -13.73 8.71
N LEU A 134 9.48 -12.76 8.26
CA LEU A 134 9.81 -11.35 8.29
C LEU A 134 8.91 -10.64 9.29
N ARG A 135 9.52 -9.83 10.14
CA ARG A 135 8.81 -8.88 11.01
C ARG A 135 8.46 -7.64 10.19
N LEU A 136 7.18 -7.37 10.02
CA LEU A 136 6.72 -6.21 9.29
C LEU A 136 5.39 -5.71 9.84
N ASP A 137 5.40 -4.47 10.29
CA ASP A 137 4.20 -3.79 10.76
C ASP A 137 3.52 -3.06 9.60
N PRO A 138 2.18 -3.01 9.56
CA PRO A 138 1.47 -2.12 8.67
C PRO A 138 1.91 -0.68 8.90
N GLY A 139 2.34 -0.01 7.86
CA GLY A 139 2.88 1.35 7.93
C GLY A 139 2.52 2.18 6.70
N LEU A 140 3.11 3.37 6.60
CA LEU A 140 2.90 4.29 5.48
C LEU A 140 3.55 3.79 4.18
N ALA A 141 4.57 2.92 4.26
CA ALA A 141 5.21 2.35 3.06
C ALA A 141 4.39 1.18 2.52
N PHE A 142 4.22 1.14 1.18
CA PHE A 142 3.56 0.04 0.47
C PHE A 142 4.33 -1.30 0.65
N GLY A 143 3.60 -2.42 0.64
CA GLY A 143 4.19 -3.76 0.72
C GLY A 143 4.11 -4.39 2.11
N THR A 144 2.89 -4.53 2.66
CA THR A 144 2.63 -5.21 3.96
C THR A 144 2.60 -6.74 3.87
N GLY A 145 2.75 -7.30 2.67
CA GLY A 145 2.67 -8.74 2.44
C GLY A 145 1.26 -9.28 2.21
N THR A 146 0.20 -8.50 2.42
CA THR A 146 -1.19 -8.94 2.25
C THR A 146 -1.68 -8.86 0.80
N HIS A 147 -1.09 -7.97 -0.01
CA HIS A 147 -1.51 -7.77 -1.39
C HIS A 147 -1.11 -8.97 -2.28
N PRO A 148 -1.96 -9.43 -3.22
CA PRO A 148 -1.67 -10.56 -4.11
C PRO A 148 -0.31 -10.45 -4.81
N THR A 149 0.02 -9.27 -5.36
CA THR A 149 1.29 -9.03 -6.06
C THR A 149 2.51 -9.27 -5.17
N THR A 150 2.45 -8.85 -3.92
CA THR A 150 3.53 -9.08 -2.96
C THR A 150 3.63 -10.56 -2.58
N ARG A 151 2.49 -11.23 -2.34
CA ARG A 151 2.47 -12.68 -2.04
C ARG A 151 3.07 -13.50 -3.17
N MET A 152 2.71 -13.23 -4.43
CA MET A 152 3.26 -13.92 -5.61
C MET A 152 4.78 -13.74 -5.70
N CYS A 153 5.29 -12.50 -5.54
CA CYS A 153 6.74 -12.26 -5.52
C CYS A 153 7.43 -13.03 -4.38
N LEU A 154 6.86 -13.01 -3.18
CA LEU A 154 7.46 -13.69 -2.02
C LEU A 154 7.47 -15.21 -2.19
N ARG A 155 6.42 -15.81 -2.76
CA ARG A 155 6.41 -17.25 -3.12
C ARG A 155 7.51 -17.58 -4.13
N TRP A 156 7.64 -16.74 -5.17
CA TRP A 156 8.68 -16.91 -6.17
C TRP A 156 10.08 -16.83 -5.56
N ILE A 157 10.34 -15.85 -4.68
CA ILE A 157 11.61 -15.71 -3.97
C ILE A 157 11.90 -16.93 -3.12
N ALA A 158 10.94 -17.42 -2.36
CA ALA A 158 11.10 -18.59 -1.49
C ALA A 158 11.46 -19.87 -2.26
N ASP A 159 10.97 -20.01 -3.50
CA ASP A 159 11.19 -21.19 -4.35
C ASP A 159 12.48 -21.08 -5.22
N ARG A 160 12.84 -19.86 -5.63
CA ARG A 160 13.81 -19.64 -6.71
C ARG A 160 15.05 -18.84 -6.32
N THR A 161 15.07 -18.18 -5.16
CA THR A 161 16.25 -17.44 -4.73
C THR A 161 17.26 -18.38 -4.09
N HIS A 162 18.50 -18.25 -4.49
CA HIS A 162 19.60 -19.08 -4.01
C HIS A 162 20.69 -18.23 -3.33
N ALA A 163 21.53 -18.89 -2.54
CA ALA A 163 22.69 -18.27 -1.94
C ALA A 163 23.62 -17.65 -3.01
N ASP A 164 24.29 -16.57 -2.62
CA ASP A 164 25.27 -15.83 -3.43
C ASP A 164 24.73 -15.09 -4.66
N GLN A 165 23.40 -15.08 -4.90
CA GLN A 165 22.82 -14.24 -5.96
C GLN A 165 22.87 -12.76 -5.58
N ARG A 166 23.18 -11.93 -6.58
CA ARG A 166 23.05 -10.49 -6.49
C ARG A 166 21.64 -10.08 -6.91
N VAL A 167 20.94 -9.40 -6.01
CA VAL A 167 19.51 -9.05 -6.18
C VAL A 167 19.32 -7.54 -6.24
N LEU A 168 18.48 -7.08 -7.15
CA LEU A 168 17.98 -5.71 -7.21
C LEU A 168 16.48 -5.74 -6.94
N ASP A 169 16.03 -4.99 -5.95
CA ASP A 169 14.61 -4.68 -5.68
C ASP A 169 14.36 -3.23 -6.09
N TYR A 170 13.71 -3.02 -7.22
CA TYR A 170 13.49 -1.71 -7.82
C TYR A 170 12.06 -1.22 -7.57
N GLY A 171 11.91 -0.13 -6.80
CA GLY A 171 10.66 0.30 -6.18
C GLY A 171 10.39 -0.53 -4.93
N CYS A 172 11.36 -0.56 -4.02
CA CYS A 172 11.38 -1.51 -2.91
C CYS A 172 10.32 -1.24 -1.83
N GLY A 173 9.77 -0.03 -1.75
CA GLY A 173 8.77 0.36 -0.76
C GLY A 173 9.22 0.02 0.67
N SER A 174 8.54 -0.89 1.35
CA SER A 174 8.91 -1.39 2.68
C SER A 174 10.20 -2.22 2.71
N GLY A 175 10.77 -2.59 1.56
CA GLY A 175 11.92 -3.48 1.42
C GLY A 175 11.59 -4.97 1.59
N ILE A 176 10.31 -5.34 1.57
CA ILE A 176 9.86 -6.70 1.89
C ILE A 176 10.45 -7.76 0.95
N LEU A 177 10.55 -7.46 -0.36
CA LEU A 177 11.11 -8.41 -1.34
C LEU A 177 12.62 -8.57 -1.16
N ALA A 178 13.32 -7.45 -0.97
CA ALA A 178 14.76 -7.44 -0.68
C ALA A 178 15.07 -8.22 0.61
N MET A 179 14.30 -7.99 1.68
CA MET A 179 14.44 -8.70 2.94
C MET A 179 14.17 -10.20 2.78
N ALA A 180 13.16 -10.57 1.99
CA ALA A 180 12.88 -11.97 1.69
C ALA A 180 14.07 -12.61 0.97
N ALA A 181 14.62 -11.98 -0.07
CA ALA A 181 15.81 -12.47 -0.76
C ALA A 181 16.98 -12.70 0.21
N ALA A 182 17.20 -11.78 1.15
CA ALA A 182 18.21 -11.95 2.20
C ALA A 182 17.96 -13.17 3.09
N LYS A 183 16.71 -13.38 3.53
CA LYS A 183 16.33 -14.54 4.36
C LYS A 183 16.48 -15.86 3.62
N PHE A 184 16.37 -15.86 2.30
CA PHE A 184 16.58 -17.05 1.46
C PHE A 184 18.03 -17.19 0.94
N GLY A 185 18.97 -16.38 1.43
CA GLY A 185 20.41 -16.61 1.28
C GLY A 185 21.16 -15.64 0.40
N SER A 186 20.48 -14.69 -0.26
CA SER A 186 21.19 -13.64 -1.01
C SER A 186 21.98 -12.73 -0.06
N THR A 187 23.23 -12.42 -0.41
CA THR A 187 24.13 -11.62 0.43
C THR A 187 24.44 -10.24 -0.15
N THR A 188 24.16 -10.04 -1.43
CA THR A 188 24.39 -8.76 -2.13
C THR A 188 23.06 -8.25 -2.68
N ILE A 189 22.43 -7.33 -1.97
CA ILE A 189 21.06 -6.89 -2.27
C ILE A 189 21.01 -5.37 -2.28
N ASP A 190 20.61 -4.82 -3.41
CA ASP A 190 20.32 -3.41 -3.58
C ASP A 190 18.80 -3.21 -3.59
N ALA A 191 18.30 -2.40 -2.67
CA ALA A 191 16.89 -2.04 -2.56
C ALA A 191 16.74 -0.55 -2.81
N VAL A 192 16.12 -0.18 -3.93
CA VAL A 192 16.03 1.22 -4.35
C VAL A 192 14.59 1.67 -4.51
N ASP A 193 14.34 2.91 -4.13
CA ASP A 193 13.05 3.57 -4.35
C ASP A 193 13.26 5.04 -4.72
N ILE A 194 12.32 5.60 -5.48
CA ILE A 194 12.33 7.04 -5.82
C ILE A 194 11.92 7.91 -4.62
N ASP A 195 11.15 7.34 -3.68
CA ASP A 195 10.69 8.01 -2.47
C ASP A 195 11.71 7.82 -1.33
N PRO A 196 12.32 8.89 -0.82
CA PRO A 196 13.21 8.82 0.33
C PRO A 196 12.56 8.19 1.58
N ALA A 197 11.24 8.38 1.78
CA ALA A 197 10.54 7.78 2.92
C ALA A 197 10.46 6.25 2.79
N ALA A 198 10.30 5.72 1.59
CA ALA A 198 10.38 4.29 1.32
C ALA A 198 11.79 3.74 1.59
N VAL A 199 12.84 4.47 1.20
CA VAL A 199 14.23 4.10 1.50
C VAL A 199 14.48 4.03 3.01
N GLU A 200 14.00 5.01 3.78
CA GLU A 200 14.11 5.02 5.25
C GLU A 200 13.35 3.83 5.87
N ALA A 201 12.11 3.60 5.42
CA ALA A 201 11.29 2.47 5.88
C ALA A 201 11.96 1.12 5.57
N SER A 202 12.48 0.94 4.36
CA SER A 202 13.21 -0.27 3.96
C SER A 202 14.44 -0.52 4.84
N ASN A 203 15.20 0.52 5.15
CA ASN A 203 16.36 0.42 6.04
C ASN A 203 15.96 0.05 7.48
N ALA A 204 14.93 0.69 8.03
CA ALA A 204 14.42 0.40 9.37
C ALA A 204 13.90 -1.05 9.46
N ASN A 205 13.15 -1.50 8.46
CA ASN A 205 12.64 -2.87 8.39
C ASN A 205 13.78 -3.90 8.24
N ALA A 206 14.83 -3.61 7.48
CA ALA A 206 16.00 -4.47 7.37
C ALA A 206 16.70 -4.65 8.71
N GLN A 207 16.87 -3.57 9.48
CA GLN A 207 17.43 -3.62 10.82
C GLN A 207 16.57 -4.47 11.77
N LEU A 208 15.25 -4.27 11.76
CA LEU A 208 14.29 -5.04 12.54
C LEU A 208 14.38 -6.56 12.25
N ASN A 209 14.64 -6.90 11.00
CA ASN A 209 14.75 -8.30 10.53
C ASN A 209 16.18 -8.86 10.60
N HIS A 210 17.16 -8.09 11.08
CA HIS A 210 18.56 -8.49 11.13
C HIS A 210 19.11 -8.96 9.78
N VAL A 211 18.77 -8.24 8.72
CA VAL A 211 19.31 -8.46 7.37
C VAL A 211 20.09 -7.23 6.91
N VAL A 212 21.03 -7.44 6.00
CA VAL A 212 21.85 -6.36 5.44
C VAL A 212 21.38 -6.10 4.02
N LEU A 213 20.90 -4.88 3.79
CA LEU A 213 20.54 -4.36 2.46
C LEU A 213 21.35 -3.09 2.19
N ARG A 214 21.65 -2.84 0.95
CA ARG A 214 22.10 -1.53 0.50
C ARG A 214 20.87 -0.77 -0.04
N THR A 215 20.34 0.12 0.79
CA THR A 215 19.15 0.92 0.47
C THR A 215 19.52 2.30 -0.06
N GLY A 216 18.76 2.84 -0.99
CA GLY A 216 18.96 4.21 -1.49
C GLY A 216 18.08 4.58 -2.67
N LEU A 217 18.36 5.75 -3.25
CA LEU A 217 17.70 6.18 -4.49
C LEU A 217 18.18 5.34 -5.67
N PRO A 218 17.48 5.37 -6.83
CA PRO A 218 17.79 4.51 -7.98
C PRO A 218 19.23 4.62 -8.53
N ASP A 219 19.93 5.72 -8.28
CA ASP A 219 21.32 5.95 -8.72
C ASP A 219 22.34 5.03 -8.05
N ILE A 220 22.03 4.42 -6.89
CA ILE A 220 22.90 3.42 -6.28
C ILE A 220 22.85 2.06 -6.99
N ALA A 221 21.79 1.76 -7.75
CA ALA A 221 21.69 0.53 -8.52
C ALA A 221 22.69 0.56 -9.68
N THR A 222 23.79 -0.17 -9.54
CA THR A 222 24.89 -0.17 -10.53
C THR A 222 25.29 -1.57 -10.92
N GLY A 223 25.59 -1.74 -12.21
CA GLY A 223 26.03 -3.03 -12.76
C GLY A 223 24.89 -4.01 -13.02
N GLN A 224 25.20 -5.29 -12.96
CA GLN A 224 24.28 -6.39 -13.31
C GLN A 224 23.94 -7.24 -12.08
N TYR A 225 22.76 -7.84 -12.12
CA TYR A 225 22.16 -8.63 -11.04
C TYR A 225 21.69 -9.97 -11.59
N ASP A 226 21.70 -10.97 -10.74
CA ASP A 226 21.19 -12.32 -11.05
C ASP A 226 19.66 -12.40 -10.92
N VAL A 227 19.10 -11.52 -10.10
CA VAL A 227 17.64 -11.35 -9.95
C VAL A 227 17.30 -9.86 -9.91
N VAL A 228 16.41 -9.43 -10.76
CA VAL A 228 15.81 -8.08 -10.75
C VAL A 228 14.32 -8.22 -10.44
N LEU A 229 13.90 -7.63 -9.34
CA LEU A 229 12.51 -7.60 -8.85
C LEU A 229 11.96 -6.18 -9.04
N ALA A 230 10.72 -6.05 -9.51
CA ALA A 230 10.00 -4.79 -9.51
C ALA A 230 8.50 -5.04 -9.31
N ASN A 231 7.97 -4.65 -8.14
CA ASN A 231 6.54 -4.73 -7.82
C ASN A 231 5.96 -3.31 -7.77
N ILE A 232 5.78 -2.72 -8.94
CA ILE A 232 5.26 -1.36 -9.14
C ILE A 232 4.19 -1.35 -10.22
N LEU A 233 3.50 -0.22 -10.42
CA LEU A 233 2.42 -0.13 -11.40
C LEU A 233 2.89 -0.37 -12.84
N ALA A 234 2.00 -0.91 -13.69
CA ALA A 234 2.30 -1.29 -15.07
C ALA A 234 2.85 -0.15 -15.94
N THR A 235 2.36 1.08 -15.76
CA THR A 235 2.84 2.24 -16.56
C THR A 235 4.32 2.55 -16.31
N PRO A 236 4.80 2.72 -15.06
CA PRO A 236 6.23 2.80 -14.79
C PRO A 236 7.02 1.59 -15.29
N LEU A 237 6.52 0.36 -15.12
CA LEU A 237 7.22 -0.84 -15.62
C LEU A 237 7.48 -0.78 -17.11
N LYS A 238 6.51 -0.33 -17.93
CA LYS A 238 6.71 -0.16 -19.38
C LYS A 238 7.82 0.86 -19.70
N LEU A 239 7.85 1.98 -18.99
CA LEU A 239 8.87 3.02 -19.18
C LEU A 239 10.26 2.58 -18.75
N LEU A 240 10.35 1.77 -17.71
CA LEU A 240 11.60 1.29 -17.13
C LEU A 240 12.13 0.00 -17.81
N ALA A 241 11.44 -0.55 -18.81
CA ALA A 241 11.85 -1.79 -19.45
C ALA A 241 13.33 -1.80 -19.90
N PRO A 242 13.84 -0.76 -20.62
CA PRO A 242 15.26 -0.76 -21.02
C PRO A 242 16.21 -0.71 -19.82
N LEU A 243 15.86 0.01 -18.76
CA LEU A 243 16.69 0.14 -17.56
C LEU A 243 16.74 -1.19 -16.79
N LEU A 244 15.57 -1.77 -16.48
CA LEU A 244 15.48 -3.02 -15.72
C LEU A 244 16.15 -4.17 -16.47
N CYS A 245 15.96 -4.27 -17.79
CA CYS A 245 16.64 -5.27 -18.61
C CYS A 245 18.15 -5.02 -18.72
N GLY A 246 18.60 -3.76 -18.68
CA GLY A 246 20.03 -3.41 -18.66
C GLY A 246 20.75 -3.86 -17.39
N HIS A 247 20.02 -4.07 -16.30
CA HIS A 247 20.55 -4.60 -15.05
C HIS A 247 20.65 -6.13 -14.99
N LEU A 248 20.16 -6.87 -15.98
CA LEU A 248 20.19 -8.34 -15.98
C LEU A 248 21.56 -8.88 -16.36
N SER A 249 22.13 -9.74 -15.55
CA SER A 249 23.30 -10.57 -15.95
C SER A 249 22.88 -11.69 -16.90
N ALA A 250 23.82 -12.35 -17.55
CA ALA A 250 23.52 -13.50 -18.39
C ALA A 250 22.89 -14.63 -17.57
N GLY A 251 21.71 -15.10 -17.96
CA GLY A 251 20.94 -16.11 -17.23
C GLY A 251 20.15 -15.57 -16.04
N ALA A 252 20.14 -14.24 -15.82
CA ALA A 252 19.40 -13.60 -14.73
C ALA A 252 17.89 -13.73 -14.89
N SER A 253 17.18 -13.67 -13.79
CA SER A 253 15.73 -13.65 -13.72
C SER A 253 15.22 -12.22 -13.55
N LEU A 254 14.23 -11.83 -14.36
CA LEU A 254 13.44 -10.62 -14.20
C LEU A 254 12.05 -11.00 -13.68
N ILE A 255 11.61 -10.38 -12.60
CA ILE A 255 10.32 -10.63 -11.97
C ILE A 255 9.58 -9.31 -11.80
N LEU A 256 8.41 -9.24 -12.39
CA LEU A 256 7.56 -8.06 -12.43
C LEU A 256 6.19 -8.35 -11.82
N ALA A 257 5.70 -7.46 -10.97
CA ALA A 257 4.37 -7.52 -10.37
C ALA A 257 3.78 -6.11 -10.25
N GLY A 258 2.54 -6.00 -9.73
CA GLY A 258 1.78 -4.75 -9.77
C GLY A 258 1.04 -4.57 -11.10
N ILE A 259 0.75 -5.68 -11.77
CA ILE A 259 0.21 -5.77 -13.13
C ILE A 259 -1.16 -6.46 -13.05
N LEU A 260 -2.20 -5.84 -13.58
CA LEU A 260 -3.50 -6.48 -13.75
C LEU A 260 -3.48 -7.45 -14.95
N SER A 261 -4.25 -8.53 -14.88
CA SER A 261 -4.33 -9.54 -15.96
C SER A 261 -4.60 -8.91 -17.35
N ARG A 262 -5.40 -7.85 -17.41
CA ARG A 262 -5.71 -7.09 -18.65
C ARG A 262 -4.50 -6.32 -19.24
N GLN A 263 -3.43 -6.13 -18.47
CA GLN A 263 -2.25 -5.35 -18.87
C GLN A 263 -1.09 -6.22 -19.37
N VAL A 264 -1.25 -7.54 -19.37
CA VAL A 264 -0.21 -8.51 -19.75
C VAL A 264 0.37 -8.22 -21.15
N ASP A 265 -0.51 -8.08 -22.15
CA ASP A 265 -0.10 -7.87 -23.53
C ASP A 265 0.73 -6.59 -23.70
N GLU A 266 0.36 -5.51 -22.99
CA GLU A 266 1.10 -4.23 -23.05
C GLU A 266 2.51 -4.37 -22.47
N LEU A 267 2.67 -5.14 -21.39
CA LEU A 267 3.98 -5.40 -20.79
C LEU A 267 4.80 -6.30 -21.73
N GLN A 268 4.21 -7.36 -22.30
CA GLN A 268 4.91 -8.22 -23.25
C GLN A 268 5.43 -7.42 -24.46
N VAL A 269 4.63 -6.51 -25.03
CA VAL A 269 5.06 -5.63 -26.13
C VAL A 269 6.22 -4.72 -25.69
N ALA A 270 6.13 -4.10 -24.50
CA ALA A 270 7.17 -3.18 -24.01
C ALA A 270 8.52 -3.88 -23.75
N TYR A 271 8.48 -5.13 -23.30
CA TYR A 271 9.68 -5.89 -22.97
C TYR A 271 10.23 -6.76 -24.12
N ALA A 272 9.42 -7.01 -25.18
CA ALA A 272 9.82 -7.85 -26.33
C ALA A 272 11.17 -7.51 -26.97
N PRO A 273 11.62 -6.23 -27.03
CA PRO A 273 12.96 -5.91 -27.55
C PRO A 273 14.11 -6.45 -26.68
N TYR A 274 13.86 -6.83 -25.44
CA TYR A 274 14.88 -7.18 -24.46
C TYR A 274 14.78 -8.62 -23.98
N VAL A 275 13.59 -9.06 -23.60
CA VAL A 275 13.32 -10.39 -23.03
C VAL A 275 11.92 -10.88 -23.42
N ASP A 276 11.70 -12.19 -23.36
CA ASP A 276 10.38 -12.79 -23.56
C ASP A 276 9.68 -12.91 -22.19
N LEU A 277 8.76 -11.98 -21.88
CA LEU A 277 7.96 -12.03 -20.66
C LEU A 277 6.85 -13.07 -20.76
N VAL A 278 6.70 -13.86 -19.70
CA VAL A 278 5.60 -14.83 -19.54
C VAL A 278 4.91 -14.64 -18.20
N VAL A 279 3.64 -14.98 -18.11
CA VAL A 279 2.93 -15.03 -16.83
C VAL A 279 3.40 -16.26 -16.05
N LEU A 280 3.81 -16.06 -14.81
CA LEU A 280 4.30 -17.11 -13.90
C LEU A 280 3.25 -17.51 -12.86
N ASP A 281 2.43 -16.56 -12.41
CA ASP A 281 1.40 -16.77 -11.38
C ASP A 281 0.28 -15.74 -11.58
N GLU A 282 -0.93 -16.05 -11.09
CA GLU A 282 -2.09 -15.16 -11.12
C GLU A 282 -2.89 -15.32 -9.83
N GLU A 283 -3.27 -14.19 -9.22
CA GLU A 283 -4.05 -14.15 -7.98
C GLU A 283 -4.92 -12.90 -7.95
N ASP A 284 -6.23 -13.07 -7.75
CA ASP A 284 -7.22 -11.98 -7.60
C ASP A 284 -7.20 -10.94 -8.75
N GLY A 285 -6.98 -11.40 -10.00
CA GLY A 285 -6.91 -10.53 -11.18
C GLY A 285 -5.57 -9.80 -11.35
N TRP A 286 -4.59 -10.08 -10.49
CA TRP A 286 -3.20 -9.61 -10.60
C TRP A 286 -2.30 -10.72 -11.11
N VAL A 287 -1.26 -10.37 -11.84
CA VAL A 287 -0.30 -11.33 -12.38
C VAL A 287 1.13 -11.06 -11.91
N LEU A 288 1.88 -12.15 -11.76
CA LEU A 288 3.33 -12.16 -11.70
C LEU A 288 3.87 -12.49 -13.08
N MET A 289 4.67 -11.63 -13.64
CA MET A 289 5.36 -11.89 -14.90
C MET A 289 6.85 -12.09 -14.68
N GLY A 290 7.47 -12.89 -15.52
CA GLY A 290 8.91 -13.10 -15.45
C GLY A 290 9.53 -13.46 -16.78
N ALA A 291 10.87 -13.29 -16.84
CA ALA A 291 11.71 -13.70 -17.94
C ALA A 291 13.06 -14.17 -17.41
N VAL A 292 13.73 -15.00 -18.20
CA VAL A 292 15.13 -15.36 -17.96
C VAL A 292 15.95 -14.78 -19.11
N GLN A 293 16.99 -14.00 -18.76
CA GLN A 293 17.91 -13.45 -19.75
C GLN A 293 18.62 -14.58 -20.48
N LYS A 294 18.53 -14.63 -21.81
CA LYS A 294 19.21 -15.64 -22.62
C LYS A 294 20.72 -15.50 -22.44
N VAL A 295 21.38 -16.63 -22.19
CA VAL A 295 22.84 -16.69 -22.26
C VAL A 295 23.24 -16.55 -23.73
N ALA A 296 23.99 -15.50 -24.06
CA ALA A 296 24.44 -15.23 -25.41
C ALA A 296 25.51 -16.26 -25.88
#